data_6b5ac746539ba396f71a4df172100555
#
_entry.id   6b5ac746539ba396f71a4df172100555
#
_cell.length_a   1.000
_cell.length_b   1.000
_cell.length_c   1.000
_cell.angle_alpha   90.00
_cell.angle_beta   90.00
_cell.angle_gamma   90.00
#
_symmetry.space_group_name_H-M   'P 1'
#
loop_
_entity.id
_entity.type
_entity.pdbx_description
1 polymer ?
#
loop_
_entity_poly.entity_id
_entity_poly.type
_entity_poly.pdbx_seq_one_letter_code
_entity_poly.pdbx_strand_id
1 'polypeptide(L)'
;MNILFCNYEYPPLGGGGGVINALLAEELATRHEVTVLTSQGLGLPAESVVNGVRVVRAPVFFRSQQAAANVPSMLAFLPMGIAAGKRLIKANRYDVINTHFVLPTGPVGAALARFGKLPHVLSVHGGDLYDPSKWISPHRHFVLRTWIKRLLRQADSLVGQSRNTIDNVHTYYDASLDVARIPLGIKRPAVDAARRADYGFTDDQVLLVTVGRLVARKAMDQLISVLKDTDRPDAHLVIIGSGPQEQALQQQSRELGVADRVHFMGQTDERDKFRLLQVSDIFVSTSQHEGFGLVYLEAMASGLPVVCYDYGGQTDFLTDGVTGHVVPLNDTALFTECCRKLISDREASQKISDRNLELVEDLYIENCARQYEQLFEDLIKKQQVQ
;
A
#
# COMPACT_ATOMS: atom_id res chain seq x y z
N MET A 1 -0.14 -22.76 -12.91
CA MET A 1 -1.57 -22.46 -12.67
C MET A 1 -2.04 -21.35 -13.58
N ASN A 2 -3.34 -21.34 -13.88
CA ASN A 2 -4.01 -20.24 -14.57
C ASN A 2 -4.81 -19.43 -13.53
N ILE A 3 -4.35 -18.23 -13.20
CA ILE A 3 -4.86 -17.42 -12.09
C ILE A 3 -5.68 -16.25 -12.63
N LEU A 4 -6.92 -16.10 -12.15
CA LEU A 4 -7.73 -14.92 -12.43
C LEU A 4 -7.71 -13.97 -11.23
N PHE A 5 -7.05 -12.84 -11.39
CA PHE A 5 -7.11 -11.73 -10.45
C PHE A 5 -8.33 -10.85 -10.73
N CYS A 6 -9.03 -10.46 -9.68
CA CYS A 6 -10.08 -9.46 -9.73
C CYS A 6 -9.67 -8.28 -8.85
N ASN A 7 -9.44 -7.12 -9.45
CA ASN A 7 -9.19 -5.88 -8.72
C ASN A 7 -9.77 -4.69 -9.50
N TYR A 8 -10.49 -3.82 -8.81
CA TYR A 8 -11.05 -2.61 -9.42
C TYR A 8 -9.96 -1.64 -9.89
N GLU A 9 -8.82 -1.60 -9.20
CA GLU A 9 -7.68 -0.75 -9.51
C GLU A 9 -6.49 -1.56 -10.03
N TYR A 10 -5.94 -1.14 -11.16
CA TYR A 10 -4.70 -1.66 -11.72
C TYR A 10 -3.98 -0.53 -12.47
N PRO A 11 -2.67 -0.39 -12.34
CA PRO A 11 -1.94 0.71 -12.98
C PRO A 11 -2.25 0.88 -14.47
N PRO A 12 -2.34 2.12 -14.96
CA PRO A 12 -2.06 3.40 -14.27
C PRO A 12 -3.22 3.91 -13.40
N LEU A 13 -4.33 3.15 -13.23
CA LEU A 13 -5.49 3.54 -12.44
C LEU A 13 -5.34 3.09 -10.99
N GLY A 14 -5.64 4.00 -10.04
CA GLY A 14 -5.65 3.71 -8.61
C GLY A 14 -4.44 4.27 -7.86
N GLY A 15 -4.38 3.91 -6.60
CA GLY A 15 -3.30 4.26 -5.67
C GLY A 15 -2.46 3.04 -5.27
N GLY A 16 -1.94 3.04 -4.04
CA GLY A 16 -1.10 1.96 -3.51
C GLY A 16 -1.72 0.56 -3.62
N GLY A 17 -3.05 0.44 -3.50
CA GLY A 17 -3.73 -0.84 -3.66
C GLY A 17 -3.67 -1.42 -5.09
N GLY A 18 -3.71 -0.56 -6.11
CA GLY A 18 -3.50 -0.96 -7.49
C GLY A 18 -2.07 -1.40 -7.75
N VAL A 19 -1.10 -0.68 -7.19
CA VAL A 19 0.34 -0.99 -7.30
C VAL A 19 0.65 -2.36 -6.68
N ILE A 20 0.18 -2.63 -5.46
CA ILE A 20 0.36 -3.92 -4.77
C ILE A 20 -0.16 -5.08 -5.62
N ASN A 21 -1.36 -4.92 -6.19
CA ASN A 21 -1.95 -5.95 -7.03
C ASN A 21 -1.11 -6.22 -8.28
N ALA A 22 -0.58 -5.15 -8.91
CA ALA A 22 0.29 -5.29 -10.07
C ALA A 22 1.59 -6.00 -9.70
N LEU A 23 2.24 -5.61 -8.61
CA LEU A 23 3.48 -6.24 -8.14
C LEU A 23 3.30 -7.75 -7.93
N LEU A 24 2.24 -8.15 -7.24
CA LEU A 24 1.94 -9.55 -6.98
C LEU A 24 1.60 -10.31 -8.28
N ALA A 25 0.77 -9.72 -9.13
CA ALA A 25 0.38 -10.34 -10.40
C ALA A 25 1.58 -10.52 -11.35
N GLU A 26 2.45 -9.51 -11.44
CA GLU A 26 3.67 -9.54 -12.26
C GLU A 26 4.66 -10.59 -11.74
N GLU A 27 4.86 -10.67 -10.42
CA GLU A 27 5.75 -11.68 -9.83
C GLU A 27 5.22 -13.10 -10.07
N LEU A 28 3.92 -13.34 -9.88
CA LEU A 28 3.31 -14.63 -10.20
C LEU A 28 3.34 -14.94 -11.69
N ALA A 29 3.26 -13.94 -12.57
CA ALA A 29 3.33 -14.12 -14.02
C ALA A 29 4.70 -14.62 -14.51
N THR A 30 5.73 -14.57 -13.70
CA THR A 30 7.04 -15.19 -14.00
C THR A 30 6.98 -16.71 -14.04
N ARG A 31 5.98 -17.33 -13.38
CA ARG A 31 5.84 -18.78 -13.20
C ARG A 31 4.46 -19.32 -13.58
N HIS A 32 3.48 -18.46 -13.77
CA HIS A 32 2.07 -18.81 -13.97
C HIS A 32 1.43 -17.96 -15.06
N GLU A 33 0.31 -18.43 -15.62
CA GLU A 33 -0.55 -17.64 -16.50
C GLU A 33 -1.46 -16.76 -15.63
N VAL A 34 -1.24 -15.44 -15.66
CA VAL A 34 -2.00 -14.49 -14.85
C VAL A 34 -2.83 -13.57 -15.71
N THR A 35 -4.15 -13.57 -15.46
CA THR A 35 -5.08 -12.60 -16.05
C THR A 35 -5.63 -11.70 -14.94
N VAL A 36 -5.58 -10.40 -15.13
CA VAL A 36 -6.19 -9.40 -14.23
C VAL A 36 -7.45 -8.84 -14.88
N LEU A 37 -8.59 -8.99 -14.22
CA LEU A 37 -9.84 -8.32 -14.54
C LEU A 37 -9.93 -7.04 -13.70
N THR A 38 -9.93 -5.88 -14.36
CA THR A 38 -9.94 -4.56 -13.70
C THR A 38 -10.92 -3.60 -14.35
N SER A 39 -11.04 -2.38 -13.82
CA SER A 39 -11.87 -1.33 -14.41
C SER A 39 -11.16 -0.64 -15.58
N GLN A 40 -11.93 -0.26 -16.60
CA GLN A 40 -11.48 0.61 -17.68
C GLN A 40 -11.72 2.08 -17.32
N GLY A 41 -10.85 2.96 -17.76
CA GLY A 41 -11.03 4.41 -17.60
C GLY A 41 -9.98 5.18 -18.39
N LEU A 42 -10.19 6.49 -18.55
CA LEU A 42 -9.23 7.43 -19.12
C LEU A 42 -8.64 7.01 -20.49
N GLY A 43 -9.45 6.39 -21.35
CA GLY A 43 -9.01 5.99 -22.70
C GLY A 43 -8.07 4.78 -22.74
N LEU A 44 -7.90 4.06 -21.65
CA LEU A 44 -7.09 2.84 -21.63
C LEU A 44 -7.68 1.75 -22.53
N PRO A 45 -6.84 0.92 -23.19
CA PRO A 45 -7.30 -0.18 -24.02
C PRO A 45 -8.08 -1.21 -23.19
N ALA A 46 -9.07 -1.87 -23.80
CA ALA A 46 -9.87 -2.91 -23.15
C ALA A 46 -9.01 -4.13 -22.75
N GLU A 47 -7.99 -4.44 -23.53
CA GLU A 47 -7.00 -5.49 -23.23
C GLU A 47 -5.57 -4.98 -23.47
N SER A 48 -4.63 -5.46 -22.66
CA SER A 48 -3.20 -5.25 -22.85
C SER A 48 -2.42 -6.36 -22.15
N VAL A 49 -1.14 -6.51 -22.50
CA VAL A 49 -0.19 -7.32 -21.73
C VAL A 49 0.81 -6.35 -21.10
N VAL A 50 1.00 -6.47 -19.79
CA VAL A 50 1.91 -5.63 -19.01
C VAL A 50 2.78 -6.54 -18.14
N ASN A 51 4.08 -6.54 -18.38
CA ASN A 51 5.06 -7.36 -17.62
C ASN A 51 4.64 -8.84 -17.48
N GLY A 52 4.17 -9.46 -18.56
CA GLY A 52 3.71 -10.85 -18.58
C GLY A 52 2.26 -11.06 -18.12
N VAL A 53 1.63 -10.07 -17.54
CA VAL A 53 0.23 -10.15 -17.08
C VAL A 53 -0.74 -9.72 -18.17
N ARG A 54 -1.73 -10.57 -18.46
CA ARG A 54 -2.87 -10.20 -19.32
C ARG A 54 -3.85 -9.34 -18.54
N VAL A 55 -4.00 -8.09 -18.91
CA VAL A 55 -4.90 -7.12 -18.25
C VAL A 55 -6.15 -6.91 -19.09
N VAL A 56 -7.30 -7.31 -18.57
CA VAL A 56 -8.62 -7.14 -19.19
C VAL A 56 -9.42 -6.11 -18.41
N ARG A 57 -9.89 -5.06 -19.08
CA ARG A 57 -10.57 -3.92 -18.46
C ARG A 57 -12.05 -3.93 -18.78
N ALA A 58 -12.87 -4.08 -17.74
CA ALA A 58 -14.32 -3.94 -17.85
C ALA A 58 -14.71 -2.44 -17.95
N PRO A 59 -15.54 -2.04 -18.91
CA PRO A 59 -15.94 -0.65 -19.05
C PRO A 59 -16.67 -0.15 -17.79
N VAL A 60 -16.29 1.05 -17.32
CA VAL A 60 -16.98 1.74 -16.23
C VAL A 60 -17.30 3.16 -16.64
N PHE A 61 -18.40 3.70 -16.10
CA PHE A 61 -18.84 5.05 -16.39
C PHE A 61 -18.35 6.02 -15.30
N PHE A 62 -18.16 7.30 -15.67
CA PHE A 62 -17.89 8.40 -14.76
C PHE A 62 -16.53 8.39 -14.04
N ARG A 63 -15.58 7.56 -14.42
CA ARG A 63 -14.23 7.63 -13.88
C ARG A 63 -13.47 8.77 -14.54
N SER A 64 -13.28 9.87 -13.81
CA SER A 64 -12.65 11.11 -14.29
C SER A 64 -11.24 11.31 -13.75
N GLN A 65 -10.83 10.57 -12.69
CA GLN A 65 -9.53 10.71 -12.04
C GLN A 65 -8.74 9.41 -12.07
N GLN A 66 -7.43 9.52 -12.28
CA GLN A 66 -6.52 8.38 -12.30
C GLN A 66 -6.37 7.78 -10.90
N ALA A 67 -6.07 8.61 -9.90
CA ALA A 67 -5.71 8.19 -8.55
C ALA A 67 -6.89 7.92 -7.61
N ALA A 68 -8.11 8.33 -7.98
CA ALA A 68 -9.28 8.19 -7.12
C ALA A 68 -10.47 7.60 -7.87
N ALA A 69 -11.08 6.59 -7.26
CA ALA A 69 -12.36 6.04 -7.69
C ALA A 69 -13.53 6.89 -7.14
N ASN A 70 -14.62 6.99 -7.89
CA ASN A 70 -15.88 7.54 -7.41
C ASN A 70 -16.93 6.45 -7.25
N VAL A 71 -17.91 6.66 -6.40
CA VAL A 71 -18.95 5.66 -6.08
C VAL A 71 -19.72 5.20 -7.33
N PRO A 72 -20.16 6.09 -8.26
CA PRO A 72 -20.83 5.64 -9.48
C PRO A 72 -20.01 4.70 -10.34
N SER A 73 -18.70 4.94 -10.51
CA SER A 73 -17.83 4.05 -11.29
C SER A 73 -17.58 2.71 -10.59
N MET A 74 -17.51 2.71 -9.25
CA MET A 74 -17.41 1.48 -8.45
C MET A 74 -18.68 0.62 -8.59
N LEU A 75 -19.87 1.23 -8.57
CA LEU A 75 -21.13 0.53 -8.76
C LEU A 75 -21.29 0.00 -10.19
N ALA A 76 -20.86 0.77 -11.19
CA ALA A 76 -20.87 0.33 -12.59
C ALA A 76 -19.96 -0.90 -12.84
N PHE A 77 -18.86 -1.01 -12.09
CA PHE A 77 -17.95 -2.15 -12.20
C PHE A 77 -18.61 -3.48 -11.82
N LEU A 78 -19.59 -3.50 -10.92
CA LEU A 78 -20.23 -4.73 -10.48
C LEU A 78 -20.83 -5.54 -11.65
N PRO A 79 -21.82 -5.02 -12.41
CA PRO A 79 -22.40 -5.79 -13.52
C PRO A 79 -21.41 -5.96 -14.69
N MET A 80 -20.59 -4.95 -14.98
CA MET A 80 -19.68 -4.99 -16.12
C MET A 80 -18.50 -5.93 -15.88
N GLY A 81 -17.93 -5.92 -14.65
CA GLY A 81 -16.89 -6.86 -14.23
C GLY A 81 -17.38 -8.31 -14.22
N ILE A 82 -18.60 -8.57 -13.70
CA ILE A 82 -19.21 -9.90 -13.75
C ILE A 82 -19.40 -10.37 -15.21
N ALA A 83 -19.92 -9.50 -16.08
CA ALA A 83 -20.14 -9.87 -17.48
C ALA A 83 -18.83 -10.15 -18.22
N ALA A 84 -17.79 -9.31 -17.99
CA ALA A 84 -16.46 -9.52 -18.59
C ALA A 84 -15.79 -10.78 -18.03
N GLY A 85 -15.82 -10.99 -16.71
CA GLY A 85 -15.24 -12.16 -16.06
C GLY A 85 -15.92 -13.48 -16.48
N LYS A 86 -17.25 -13.51 -16.65
CA LYS A 86 -17.93 -14.68 -17.19
C LYS A 86 -17.51 -15.02 -18.63
N ARG A 87 -17.23 -14.00 -19.46
CA ARG A 87 -16.68 -14.22 -20.81
C ARG A 87 -15.27 -14.81 -20.72
N LEU A 88 -14.43 -14.30 -19.82
CA LEU A 88 -13.10 -14.84 -19.59
C LEU A 88 -13.13 -16.31 -19.16
N ILE A 89 -13.97 -16.68 -18.19
CA ILE A 89 -14.11 -18.07 -17.70
C ILE A 89 -14.66 -19.01 -18.78
N LYS A 90 -15.53 -18.53 -19.66
CA LYS A 90 -16.02 -19.34 -20.79
C LYS A 90 -14.96 -19.57 -21.87
N ALA A 91 -14.08 -18.60 -22.07
CA ALA A 91 -13.08 -18.64 -23.15
C ALA A 91 -11.74 -19.25 -22.68
N ASN A 92 -11.45 -19.28 -21.40
CA ASN A 92 -10.19 -19.75 -20.84
C ASN A 92 -10.45 -20.64 -19.62
N ARG A 93 -9.49 -21.50 -19.32
CA ARG A 93 -9.51 -22.32 -18.12
C ARG A 93 -8.73 -21.58 -17.01
N TYR A 94 -9.34 -21.45 -15.84
CA TYR A 94 -8.70 -20.91 -14.65
C TYR A 94 -8.72 -21.95 -13.53
N ASP A 95 -7.72 -21.92 -12.67
CA ASP A 95 -7.57 -22.83 -11.53
C ASP A 95 -8.02 -22.19 -10.22
N VAL A 96 -7.89 -20.87 -10.09
CA VAL A 96 -8.22 -20.11 -8.88
C VAL A 96 -8.60 -18.66 -9.22
N ILE A 97 -9.45 -18.05 -8.39
CA ILE A 97 -9.76 -16.62 -8.44
C ILE A 97 -9.19 -15.96 -7.19
N ASN A 98 -8.32 -14.96 -7.37
CA ASN A 98 -7.84 -14.07 -6.30
C ASN A 98 -8.47 -12.70 -6.44
N THR A 99 -9.25 -12.29 -5.45
CA THR A 99 -9.95 -11.00 -5.42
C THR A 99 -9.31 -10.09 -4.41
N HIS A 100 -8.95 -8.88 -4.82
CA HIS A 100 -8.42 -7.85 -3.94
C HIS A 100 -9.45 -6.77 -3.68
N PHE A 101 -9.53 -6.36 -2.41
CA PHE A 101 -10.55 -5.47 -1.83
C PHE A 101 -11.95 -6.06 -1.76
N VAL A 102 -12.52 -6.01 -0.58
CA VAL A 102 -13.87 -6.53 -0.36
C VAL A 102 -14.94 -5.73 -1.11
N LEU A 103 -14.74 -4.42 -1.28
CA LEU A 103 -15.57 -3.55 -2.12
C LEU A 103 -14.70 -2.65 -3.00
N PRO A 104 -15.06 -2.46 -4.28
CA PRO A 104 -16.21 -3.00 -5.00
C PRO A 104 -15.97 -4.39 -5.60
N THR A 105 -14.80 -5.02 -5.42
CA THR A 105 -14.36 -6.19 -6.17
C THR A 105 -14.91 -7.51 -5.64
N GLY A 106 -15.10 -7.64 -4.32
CA GLY A 106 -15.57 -8.87 -3.69
C GLY A 106 -16.85 -9.46 -4.28
N PRO A 107 -17.91 -8.67 -4.56
CA PRO A 107 -19.10 -9.18 -5.23
C PRO A 107 -18.83 -9.76 -6.62
N VAL A 108 -17.88 -9.17 -7.36
CA VAL A 108 -17.48 -9.65 -8.69
C VAL A 108 -16.78 -11.00 -8.55
N GLY A 109 -15.75 -11.09 -7.70
CA GLY A 109 -15.00 -12.34 -7.45
C GLY A 109 -15.91 -13.47 -6.99
N ALA A 110 -16.77 -13.22 -5.99
CA ALA A 110 -17.72 -14.22 -5.47
C ALA A 110 -18.72 -14.72 -6.55
N ALA A 111 -19.20 -13.81 -7.42
CA ALA A 111 -20.08 -14.21 -8.52
C ALA A 111 -19.35 -15.03 -9.59
N LEU A 112 -18.10 -14.73 -9.88
CA LEU A 112 -17.27 -15.45 -10.83
C LEU A 112 -16.84 -16.81 -10.31
N ALA A 113 -16.45 -16.90 -9.03
CA ALA A 113 -16.09 -18.15 -8.38
C ALA A 113 -17.27 -19.16 -8.42
N ARG A 114 -18.47 -18.69 -8.06
CA ARG A 114 -19.68 -19.50 -8.14
C ARG A 114 -20.00 -19.92 -9.59
N PHE A 115 -19.83 -19.02 -10.55
CA PHE A 115 -20.11 -19.31 -11.96
C PHE A 115 -19.13 -20.34 -12.53
N GLY A 116 -17.83 -20.20 -12.25
CA GLY A 116 -16.77 -21.09 -12.72
C GLY A 116 -16.58 -22.34 -11.88
N LYS A 117 -17.21 -22.41 -10.68
CA LYS A 117 -16.94 -23.44 -9.66
C LYS A 117 -15.44 -23.49 -9.31
N LEU A 118 -14.84 -22.30 -9.10
CA LEU A 118 -13.42 -22.13 -8.85
C LEU A 118 -13.16 -21.76 -7.40
N PRO A 119 -12.04 -22.21 -6.81
CA PRO A 119 -11.58 -21.73 -5.50
C PRO A 119 -11.47 -20.21 -5.50
N HIS A 120 -11.90 -19.57 -4.42
CA HIS A 120 -11.93 -18.12 -4.27
C HIS A 120 -11.14 -17.65 -3.06
N VAL A 121 -10.09 -16.91 -3.31
CA VAL A 121 -9.35 -16.17 -2.28
C VAL A 121 -9.82 -14.71 -2.29
N LEU A 122 -10.14 -14.17 -1.12
CA LEU A 122 -10.47 -12.76 -0.93
C LEU A 122 -9.43 -12.09 -0.04
N SER A 123 -8.63 -11.21 -0.65
CA SER A 123 -7.57 -10.45 0.01
C SER A 123 -8.09 -9.07 0.43
N VAL A 124 -8.05 -8.80 1.74
CA VAL A 124 -8.51 -7.53 2.32
C VAL A 124 -7.31 -6.63 2.66
N HIS A 125 -7.46 -5.31 2.46
CA HIS A 125 -6.36 -4.35 2.48
C HIS A 125 -6.48 -3.27 3.56
N GLY A 126 -7.26 -3.51 4.59
CA GLY A 126 -7.46 -2.58 5.71
C GLY A 126 -8.40 -1.43 5.35
N GLY A 127 -8.03 -0.53 4.46
CA GLY A 127 -8.85 0.63 4.10
C GLY A 127 -10.22 0.33 3.47
N ASP A 128 -10.42 -0.87 2.96
CA ASP A 128 -11.69 -1.38 2.45
C ASP A 128 -12.61 -1.95 3.55
N LEU A 129 -12.08 -2.15 4.75
CA LEU A 129 -12.79 -2.61 5.93
C LEU A 129 -12.95 -1.50 6.97
N TYR A 130 -11.85 -0.79 7.24
CA TYR A 130 -11.73 0.18 8.30
C TYR A 130 -10.84 1.34 7.88
N ASP A 131 -11.39 2.55 7.89
CA ASP A 131 -10.65 3.79 7.72
C ASP A 131 -11.26 4.82 8.69
N PRO A 132 -10.62 5.10 9.83
CA PRO A 132 -11.17 5.99 10.85
C PRO A 132 -11.28 7.44 10.37
N SER A 133 -10.52 7.83 9.34
CA SER A 133 -10.53 9.18 8.78
C SER A 133 -11.73 9.44 7.85
N LYS A 134 -12.41 8.38 7.38
CA LYS A 134 -13.52 8.51 6.45
C LYS A 134 -14.87 8.37 7.15
N TRP A 135 -15.77 9.33 6.92
CA TRP A 135 -17.13 9.22 7.37
C TRP A 135 -17.88 8.03 6.77
N ILE A 136 -17.65 7.73 5.49
CA ILE A 136 -18.24 6.57 4.76
C ILE A 136 -17.37 5.31 4.96
N SER A 137 -16.69 5.14 6.08
CA SER A 137 -15.97 3.90 6.33
C SER A 137 -16.96 2.75 6.58
N PRO A 138 -16.78 1.57 5.92
CA PRO A 138 -17.78 0.50 5.93
C PRO A 138 -18.17 0.01 7.32
N HIS A 139 -17.23 -0.03 8.26
CA HIS A 139 -17.48 -0.47 9.64
C HIS A 139 -18.55 0.36 10.38
N ARG A 140 -18.80 1.61 9.96
CA ARG A 140 -19.79 2.51 10.57
C ARG A 140 -21.21 2.31 10.06
N HIS A 141 -21.39 1.59 8.94
CA HIS A 141 -22.68 1.44 8.26
C HIS A 141 -23.18 0.02 8.33
N PHE A 142 -24.29 -0.21 9.03
CA PHE A 142 -24.86 -1.54 9.27
C PHE A 142 -25.09 -2.34 7.98
N VAL A 143 -25.63 -1.72 6.93
CA VAL A 143 -25.89 -2.40 5.65
C VAL A 143 -24.60 -2.86 5.00
N LEU A 144 -23.58 -1.97 4.93
CA LEU A 144 -22.28 -2.32 4.36
C LEU A 144 -21.57 -3.39 5.19
N ARG A 145 -21.61 -3.29 6.53
CA ARG A 145 -21.06 -4.32 7.43
C ARG A 145 -21.65 -5.68 7.16
N THR A 146 -22.99 -5.75 7.08
CA THR A 146 -23.70 -7.02 6.85
C THR A 146 -23.36 -7.60 5.48
N TRP A 147 -23.27 -6.76 4.46
CA TRP A 147 -22.89 -7.19 3.11
C TRP A 147 -21.44 -7.68 3.06
N ILE A 148 -20.51 -6.93 3.64
CA ILE A 148 -19.09 -7.32 3.72
C ILE A 148 -18.93 -8.62 4.51
N LYS A 149 -19.56 -8.74 5.68
CA LYS A 149 -19.57 -10.00 6.47
C LYS A 149 -20.01 -11.20 5.62
N ARG A 150 -21.04 -11.03 4.78
CA ARG A 150 -21.51 -12.08 3.88
C ARG A 150 -20.47 -12.42 2.81
N LEU A 151 -19.80 -11.42 2.23
CA LEU A 151 -18.75 -11.62 1.21
C LEU A 151 -17.53 -12.35 1.81
N LEU A 152 -17.10 -11.94 3.00
CA LEU A 152 -16.00 -12.60 3.72
C LEU A 152 -16.32 -14.10 3.96
N ARG A 153 -17.55 -14.43 4.40
CA ARG A 153 -17.99 -15.82 4.61
C ARG A 153 -18.14 -16.65 3.34
N GLN A 154 -18.21 -16.03 2.18
CA GLN A 154 -18.39 -16.73 0.88
C GLN A 154 -17.06 -17.10 0.21
N ALA A 155 -15.96 -16.55 0.67
CA ALA A 155 -14.64 -16.90 0.17
C ALA A 155 -14.18 -18.24 0.77
N ASP A 156 -13.45 -19.04 -0.01
CA ASP A 156 -12.87 -20.30 0.44
C ASP A 156 -11.63 -20.05 1.32
N SER A 157 -10.97 -18.91 1.13
CA SER A 157 -9.90 -18.42 1.98
C SER A 157 -9.89 -16.89 2.04
N LEU A 158 -9.55 -16.36 3.21
CA LEU A 158 -9.35 -14.94 3.43
C LEU A 158 -7.88 -14.65 3.67
N VAL A 159 -7.40 -13.55 3.12
CA VAL A 159 -6.04 -13.06 3.34
C VAL A 159 -6.08 -11.64 3.87
N GLY A 160 -5.41 -11.41 5.01
CA GLY A 160 -5.15 -10.09 5.57
C GLY A 160 -3.65 -9.77 5.50
N GLN A 161 -3.32 -8.55 5.14
CA GLN A 161 -1.93 -8.12 4.95
C GLN A 161 -1.19 -7.81 6.27
N SER A 162 -1.93 -7.59 7.37
CA SER A 162 -1.38 -7.25 8.67
C SER A 162 -2.28 -7.76 9.80
N ARG A 163 -1.73 -7.86 11.02
CA ARG A 163 -2.51 -8.16 12.23
C ARG A 163 -3.61 -7.13 12.42
N ASN A 164 -3.30 -5.84 12.24
CA ASN A 164 -4.30 -4.78 12.32
C ASN A 164 -5.48 -5.00 11.37
N THR A 165 -5.23 -5.45 10.14
CA THR A 165 -6.29 -5.78 9.17
C THR A 165 -7.11 -6.98 9.63
N ILE A 166 -6.48 -8.03 10.17
CA ILE A 166 -7.15 -9.23 10.71
C ILE A 166 -8.00 -8.87 11.94
N ASP A 167 -7.46 -8.08 12.85
CA ASP A 167 -8.17 -7.59 14.04
C ASP A 167 -9.41 -6.77 13.66
N ASN A 168 -9.31 -5.97 12.60
CA ASN A 168 -10.46 -5.24 12.07
C ASN A 168 -11.54 -6.17 11.47
N VAL A 169 -11.15 -7.29 10.82
CA VAL A 169 -12.11 -8.32 10.39
C VAL A 169 -12.82 -8.90 11.60
N HIS A 170 -12.08 -9.31 12.61
CA HIS A 170 -12.64 -9.94 13.82
C HIS A 170 -13.51 -8.98 14.62
N THR A 171 -13.07 -7.76 14.82
CA THR A 171 -13.77 -6.75 15.64
C THR A 171 -15.06 -6.25 15.00
N TYR A 172 -15.03 -5.96 13.70
CA TYR A 172 -16.15 -5.27 13.05
C TYR A 172 -17.05 -6.17 12.23
N TYR A 173 -16.58 -7.35 11.83
CA TYR A 173 -17.35 -8.22 10.92
C TYR A 173 -17.62 -9.59 11.51
N ASP A 174 -16.60 -10.40 11.80
CA ASP A 174 -16.81 -11.75 12.31
C ASP A 174 -15.56 -12.33 12.97
N ALA A 175 -15.61 -12.52 14.30
CA ALA A 175 -14.52 -13.09 15.08
C ALA A 175 -14.23 -14.58 14.80
N SER A 176 -15.16 -15.28 14.12
CA SER A 176 -15.02 -16.72 13.82
C SER A 176 -14.32 -17.02 12.50
N LEU A 177 -13.99 -15.98 11.70
CA LEU A 177 -13.35 -16.17 10.41
C LEU A 177 -11.86 -16.48 10.58
N ASP A 178 -11.41 -17.52 9.88
CA ASP A 178 -9.98 -17.77 9.71
C ASP A 178 -9.42 -16.86 8.60
N VAL A 179 -8.40 -16.07 8.92
CA VAL A 179 -7.78 -15.12 8.01
C VAL A 179 -6.28 -15.38 7.98
N ALA A 180 -5.80 -15.89 6.87
CA ALA A 180 -4.36 -16.08 6.66
C ALA A 180 -3.64 -14.72 6.61
N ARG A 181 -2.52 -14.58 7.31
CA ARG A 181 -1.69 -13.38 7.22
C ARG A 181 -0.64 -13.56 6.16
N ILE A 182 -0.74 -12.79 5.06
CA ILE A 182 0.28 -12.70 4.02
C ILE A 182 0.71 -11.23 3.91
N PRO A 183 1.90 -10.88 4.44
CA PRO A 183 2.42 -9.52 4.33
C PRO A 183 2.61 -9.12 2.88
N LEU A 184 2.39 -7.84 2.59
CA LEU A 184 2.68 -7.29 1.27
C LEU A 184 4.20 -7.19 1.07
N GLY A 185 4.60 -7.19 -0.20
CA GLY A 185 6.00 -7.02 -0.55
C GLY A 185 6.24 -5.87 -1.52
N ILE A 186 7.46 -5.39 -1.56
CA ILE A 186 7.94 -4.42 -2.55
C ILE A 186 8.93 -5.10 -3.52
N LYS A 187 9.14 -4.51 -4.70
CA LYS A 187 10.27 -4.91 -5.56
C LYS A 187 11.58 -4.46 -4.93
N ARG A 188 12.65 -5.25 -5.16
CA ARG A 188 13.99 -4.81 -4.80
C ARG A 188 14.31 -3.51 -5.57
N PRO A 189 14.80 -2.47 -4.87
CA PRO A 189 15.22 -1.26 -5.56
C PRO A 189 16.34 -1.55 -6.56
N ALA A 190 16.11 -1.26 -7.81
CA ALA A 190 17.10 -1.39 -8.89
C ALA A 190 17.43 0.00 -9.42
N VAL A 191 18.20 0.77 -8.66
CA VAL A 191 18.54 2.14 -8.99
C VAL A 191 20.04 2.38 -8.90
N ASP A 192 20.57 3.23 -9.78
CA ASP A 192 21.96 3.66 -9.73
C ASP A 192 22.20 4.52 -8.47
N ALA A 193 23.43 4.49 -7.97
CA ALA A 193 23.81 5.32 -6.84
C ALA A 193 23.54 6.81 -7.14
N ALA A 194 22.84 7.47 -6.23
CA ALA A 194 22.53 8.89 -6.30
C ALA A 194 23.46 9.69 -5.40
N ARG A 195 23.67 10.97 -5.72
CA ARG A 195 24.42 11.91 -4.89
C ARG A 195 23.48 13.02 -4.42
N ARG A 196 23.69 13.55 -3.25
CA ARG A 196 22.92 14.68 -2.70
C ARG A 196 22.94 15.89 -3.63
N ALA A 197 24.08 16.16 -4.25
CA ALA A 197 24.25 17.24 -5.23
C ALA A 197 23.33 17.11 -6.47
N ASP A 198 22.91 15.90 -6.83
CA ASP A 198 21.97 15.67 -7.94
C ASP A 198 20.57 16.28 -7.65
N TYR A 199 20.29 16.54 -6.37
CA TYR A 199 19.03 17.13 -5.87
C TYR A 199 19.22 18.49 -5.17
N GLY A 200 20.42 19.08 -5.27
CA GLY A 200 20.74 20.40 -4.71
C GLY A 200 21.05 20.39 -3.20
N PHE A 201 21.30 19.21 -2.61
CA PHE A 201 21.70 19.07 -1.21
C PHE A 201 23.21 18.93 -1.06
N THR A 202 23.70 19.28 0.13
CA THR A 202 25.11 19.16 0.53
C THR A 202 25.30 18.04 1.55
N ASP A 203 26.55 17.58 1.75
CA ASP A 203 26.84 16.44 2.61
C ASP A 203 26.75 16.75 4.11
N ASP A 204 26.77 18.03 4.48
CA ASP A 204 26.59 18.51 5.86
C ASP A 204 25.12 18.64 6.28
N GLN A 205 24.17 18.59 5.35
CA GLN A 205 22.75 18.59 5.63
C GLN A 205 22.27 17.22 6.11
N VAL A 206 21.31 17.20 7.03
CA VAL A 206 20.59 16.00 7.46
C VAL A 206 19.22 15.98 6.81
N LEU A 207 18.92 14.95 6.01
CA LEU A 207 17.70 14.85 5.22
C LEU A 207 16.69 13.93 5.90
N LEU A 208 15.63 14.51 6.45
CA LEU A 208 14.42 13.80 6.85
C LEU A 208 13.53 13.65 5.64
N VAL A 209 13.19 12.43 5.24
CA VAL A 209 12.38 12.18 4.03
C VAL A 209 11.04 11.55 4.36
N THR A 210 9.99 11.96 3.65
CA THR A 210 8.67 11.33 3.70
C THR A 210 8.12 11.11 2.29
N VAL A 211 7.34 10.04 2.10
CA VAL A 211 6.71 9.68 0.84
C VAL A 211 5.21 9.49 1.02
N GLY A 212 4.41 10.17 0.21
CA GLY A 212 2.97 9.94 0.22
C GLY A 212 2.13 11.05 -0.39
N ARG A 213 0.83 10.77 -0.54
CA ARG A 213 -0.13 11.78 -0.99
C ARG A 213 -0.30 12.88 0.08
N LEU A 214 -0.31 14.13 -0.34
CA LEU A 214 -0.51 15.28 0.56
C LEU A 214 -2.01 15.44 0.91
N VAL A 215 -2.47 14.58 1.84
CA VAL A 215 -3.86 14.52 2.33
C VAL A 215 -3.88 14.53 3.86
N ALA A 216 -4.99 14.95 4.47
CA ALA A 216 -5.12 15.12 5.93
C ALA A 216 -4.67 13.90 6.74
N ARG A 217 -4.99 12.68 6.27
CA ARG A 217 -4.60 11.44 6.96
C ARG A 217 -3.09 11.26 7.10
N LYS A 218 -2.30 11.84 6.21
CA LYS A 218 -0.82 11.76 6.27
C LYS A 218 -0.22 12.74 7.28
N ALA A 219 -1.00 13.73 7.74
CA ALA A 219 -0.65 14.71 8.78
C ALA A 219 0.76 15.30 8.60
N MET A 220 1.15 15.63 7.35
CA MET A 220 2.50 16.16 7.05
C MET A 220 2.74 17.55 7.64
N ASP A 221 1.69 18.25 8.07
CA ASP A 221 1.73 19.45 8.88
C ASP A 221 2.48 19.22 10.20
N GLN A 222 2.32 18.06 10.81
CA GLN A 222 3.07 17.70 12.02
C GLN A 222 4.57 17.53 11.74
N LEU A 223 4.97 17.01 10.55
CA LEU A 223 6.39 16.88 10.18
C LEU A 223 7.07 18.25 10.03
N ILE A 224 6.36 19.26 9.50
CA ILE A 224 6.89 20.63 9.41
C ILE A 224 7.10 21.22 10.81
N SER A 225 6.18 20.96 11.74
CA SER A 225 6.33 21.35 13.14
C SER A 225 7.49 20.62 13.82
N VAL A 226 7.59 19.30 13.61
CA VAL A 226 8.72 18.48 14.09
C VAL A 226 10.05 19.04 13.57
N LEU A 227 10.17 19.35 12.28
CA LEU A 227 11.39 19.94 11.72
C LEU A 227 11.80 21.22 12.45
N LYS A 228 10.84 22.14 12.67
CA LYS A 228 11.09 23.35 13.45
C LYS A 228 11.58 23.02 14.86
N ASP A 229 10.87 22.10 15.52
CA ASP A 229 11.12 21.77 16.92
C ASP A 229 12.38 20.92 17.14
N THR A 230 12.99 20.35 16.07
CA THR A 230 14.32 19.71 16.19
C THR A 230 15.39 20.69 16.63
N ASP A 231 15.23 21.99 16.39
CA ASP A 231 16.21 23.05 16.65
C ASP A 231 17.58 22.75 16.01
N ARG A 232 17.56 22.14 14.82
CA ARG A 232 18.74 21.77 14.03
C ARG A 232 18.71 22.52 12.70
N PRO A 233 19.55 23.54 12.50
CA PRO A 233 19.57 24.34 11.27
C PRO A 233 20.05 23.55 10.05
N ASP A 234 20.79 22.47 10.24
CA ASP A 234 21.28 21.54 9.24
C ASP A 234 20.25 20.47 8.84
N ALA A 235 19.12 20.35 9.58
CA ALA A 235 18.05 19.41 9.24
C ALA A 235 17.10 19.97 8.19
N HIS A 236 16.83 19.20 7.15
CA HIS A 236 15.92 19.50 6.06
C HIS A 236 14.84 18.43 5.94
N LEU A 237 13.62 18.80 5.55
CA LEU A 237 12.51 17.90 5.29
C LEU A 237 12.24 17.77 3.79
N VAL A 238 12.39 16.57 3.25
CA VAL A 238 12.13 16.24 1.85
C VAL A 238 10.78 15.54 1.74
N ILE A 239 9.82 16.15 1.05
CA ILE A 239 8.45 15.66 0.89
C ILE A 239 8.27 15.19 -0.55
N ILE A 240 8.15 13.86 -0.74
CA ILE A 240 7.93 13.23 -2.04
C ILE A 240 6.45 12.89 -2.18
N GLY A 241 5.79 13.52 -3.15
CA GLY A 241 4.38 13.32 -3.44
C GLY A 241 3.64 14.62 -3.72
N SER A 242 2.37 14.52 -4.05
CA SER A 242 1.49 15.64 -4.33
C SER A 242 0.12 15.44 -3.71
N GLY A 243 -0.66 16.50 -3.59
CA GLY A 243 -2.02 16.40 -3.08
C GLY A 243 -2.65 17.73 -2.70
N PRO A 244 -3.93 17.72 -2.31
CA PRO A 244 -4.70 18.94 -2.06
C PRO A 244 -4.18 19.79 -0.89
N GLN A 245 -3.34 19.27 -0.01
CA GLN A 245 -2.80 20.03 1.13
C GLN A 245 -1.49 20.75 0.82
N GLU A 246 -0.92 20.61 -0.37
CA GLU A 246 0.40 21.16 -0.71
C GLU A 246 0.51 22.66 -0.42
N GLN A 247 -0.46 23.46 -0.87
CA GLN A 247 -0.45 24.91 -0.62
C GLN A 247 -0.51 25.28 0.86
N ALA A 248 -1.32 24.54 1.64
CA ALA A 248 -1.43 24.75 3.08
C ALA A 248 -0.10 24.40 3.80
N LEU A 249 0.55 23.31 3.40
CA LEU A 249 1.85 22.90 3.94
C LEU A 249 2.97 23.92 3.61
N GLN A 250 2.99 24.43 2.37
CA GLN A 250 3.91 25.49 1.98
C GLN A 250 3.67 26.79 2.77
N GLN A 251 2.41 27.14 3.03
CA GLN A 251 2.09 28.30 3.84
C GLN A 251 2.53 28.12 5.29
N GLN A 252 2.27 26.95 5.89
CA GLN A 252 2.72 26.62 7.23
C GLN A 252 4.24 26.68 7.37
N SER A 253 5.01 26.18 6.40
CA SER A 253 6.48 26.23 6.43
C SER A 253 7.00 27.67 6.47
N ARG A 254 6.34 28.59 5.74
CA ARG A 254 6.66 30.04 5.78
C ARG A 254 6.32 30.65 7.14
N GLU A 255 5.13 30.35 7.68
CA GLU A 255 4.67 30.87 8.97
C GLU A 255 5.55 30.41 10.14
N LEU A 256 6.07 29.19 10.06
CA LEU A 256 6.99 28.64 11.05
C LEU A 256 8.46 29.03 10.83
N GLY A 257 8.78 29.75 9.74
CA GLY A 257 10.15 30.21 9.43
C GLY A 257 11.11 29.09 9.04
N VAL A 258 10.60 28.01 8.44
CA VAL A 258 11.40 26.84 8.01
C VAL A 258 11.28 26.56 6.50
N ALA A 259 10.72 27.49 5.73
CA ALA A 259 10.43 27.28 4.32
C ALA A 259 11.67 26.96 3.46
N ASP A 260 12.83 27.45 3.82
CA ASP A 260 14.13 27.18 3.20
C ASP A 260 14.66 25.77 3.45
N ARG A 261 14.09 25.08 4.43
CA ARG A 261 14.46 23.72 4.84
C ARG A 261 13.39 22.69 4.55
N VAL A 262 12.25 23.05 3.91
CA VAL A 262 11.18 22.14 3.49
C VAL A 262 11.13 22.06 1.97
N HIS A 263 11.44 20.89 1.42
CA HIS A 263 11.58 20.66 -0.02
C HIS A 263 10.45 19.80 -0.56
N PHE A 264 9.58 20.38 -1.37
CA PHE A 264 8.46 19.68 -2.03
C PHE A 264 8.93 19.16 -3.39
N MET A 265 9.18 17.86 -3.49
CA MET A 265 9.69 17.22 -4.72
C MET A 265 8.58 16.90 -5.73
N GLY A 266 7.31 17.09 -5.35
CA GLY A 266 6.20 16.71 -6.20
C GLY A 266 6.09 15.20 -6.39
N GLN A 267 5.32 14.79 -7.40
CA GLN A 267 5.20 13.38 -7.76
C GLN A 267 6.41 12.95 -8.59
N THR A 268 7.19 12.02 -8.08
CA THR A 268 8.35 11.43 -8.75
C THR A 268 8.01 10.07 -9.34
N ASP A 269 8.80 9.58 -10.27
CA ASP A 269 8.76 8.18 -10.69
C ASP A 269 9.43 7.26 -9.63
N GLU A 270 9.30 5.95 -9.81
CA GLU A 270 9.88 4.95 -8.88
C GLU A 270 11.40 5.09 -8.75
N ARG A 271 12.10 5.35 -9.85
CA ARG A 271 13.56 5.48 -9.87
C ARG A 271 14.01 6.66 -9.03
N ASP A 272 13.46 7.84 -9.30
CA ASP A 272 13.82 9.07 -8.58
C ASP A 272 13.38 9.02 -7.11
N LYS A 273 12.25 8.37 -6.80
CA LYS A 273 11.85 8.13 -5.42
C LYS A 273 12.92 7.35 -4.66
N PHE A 274 13.39 6.22 -5.18
CA PHE A 274 14.40 5.42 -4.50
C PHE A 274 15.76 6.11 -4.45
N ARG A 275 16.12 6.90 -5.44
CA ARG A 275 17.34 7.73 -5.41
C ARG A 275 17.29 8.79 -4.32
N LEU A 276 16.15 9.46 -4.15
CA LEU A 276 15.92 10.40 -3.04
C LEU A 276 15.97 9.71 -1.68
N LEU A 277 15.39 8.52 -1.54
CA LEU A 277 15.50 7.73 -0.33
C LEU A 277 16.97 7.36 -0.02
N GLN A 278 17.75 6.92 -1.02
CA GLN A 278 19.16 6.56 -0.83
C GLN A 278 20.05 7.71 -0.34
N VAL A 279 19.76 8.96 -0.71
CA VAL A 279 20.56 10.12 -0.29
C VAL A 279 20.08 10.74 1.02
N SER A 280 18.97 10.25 1.58
CA SER A 280 18.38 10.71 2.83
C SER A 280 18.97 9.99 4.04
N ASP A 281 18.71 10.53 5.24
CA ASP A 281 19.27 9.98 6.49
C ASP A 281 18.22 9.27 7.34
N ILE A 282 16.98 9.78 7.38
CA ILE A 282 15.91 9.27 8.25
C ILE A 282 14.58 9.36 7.49
N PHE A 283 13.83 8.25 7.48
CA PHE A 283 12.45 8.27 7.00
C PHE A 283 11.50 8.66 8.13
N VAL A 284 10.64 9.65 7.90
CA VAL A 284 9.70 10.18 8.89
C VAL A 284 8.26 10.13 8.38
N SER A 285 7.32 9.69 9.22
CA SER A 285 5.90 9.65 8.83
C SER A 285 4.97 9.84 10.02
N THR A 286 4.13 10.86 9.93
CA THR A 286 3.09 11.18 10.91
C THR A 286 1.71 10.69 10.47
N SER A 287 1.66 9.68 9.59
CA SER A 287 0.40 9.08 9.13
C SER A 287 -0.48 8.65 10.31
N GLN A 288 -1.73 9.10 10.29
CA GLN A 288 -2.71 8.82 11.34
C GLN A 288 -3.26 7.39 11.30
N HIS A 289 -3.09 6.70 10.19
CA HIS A 289 -3.43 5.28 10.02
C HIS A 289 -2.85 4.75 8.70
N GLU A 290 -2.26 3.56 8.75
CA GLU A 290 -1.83 2.80 7.57
C GLU A 290 -2.38 1.38 7.60
N GLY A 291 -2.88 0.90 6.47
CA GLY A 291 -3.31 -0.50 6.35
C GLY A 291 -2.14 -1.48 6.45
N PHE A 292 -1.02 -1.14 5.81
CA PHE A 292 0.24 -1.87 5.87
C PHE A 292 1.44 -0.91 5.84
N GLY A 293 1.51 -0.02 4.82
CA GLY A 293 2.53 1.00 4.73
C GLY A 293 3.75 0.58 3.91
N LEU A 294 3.58 0.37 2.60
CA LEU A 294 4.70 0.00 1.69
C LEU A 294 5.85 1.00 1.72
N VAL A 295 5.56 2.28 1.94
CA VAL A 295 6.58 3.34 1.99
C VAL A 295 7.62 3.11 3.12
N TYR A 296 7.23 2.43 4.19
CA TYR A 296 8.17 2.04 5.25
C TYR A 296 9.11 0.92 4.77
N LEU A 297 8.59 -0.05 4.00
CA LEU A 297 9.44 -1.08 3.40
C LEU A 297 10.41 -0.48 2.38
N GLU A 298 9.95 0.51 1.60
CA GLU A 298 10.79 1.25 0.65
C GLU A 298 11.92 2.01 1.38
N ALA A 299 11.60 2.61 2.53
CA ALA A 299 12.59 3.26 3.39
C ALA A 299 13.59 2.23 3.98
N MET A 300 13.11 1.11 4.52
CA MET A 300 13.97 0.04 5.03
C MET A 300 14.87 -0.55 3.94
N ALA A 301 14.35 -0.77 2.74
CA ALA A 301 15.11 -1.24 1.57
C ALA A 301 16.16 -0.24 1.06
N SER A 302 16.01 1.03 1.45
CA SER A 302 17.00 2.09 1.22
C SER A 302 17.95 2.29 2.40
N GLY A 303 17.85 1.44 3.43
CA GLY A 303 18.69 1.51 4.63
C GLY A 303 18.34 2.66 5.58
N LEU A 304 17.12 3.21 5.55
CA LEU A 304 16.77 4.34 6.38
C LEU A 304 16.21 3.88 7.74
N PRO A 305 16.68 4.43 8.87
CA PRO A 305 15.96 4.40 10.12
C PRO A 305 14.58 5.05 9.94
N VAL A 306 13.55 4.49 10.58
CA VAL A 306 12.16 4.94 10.45
C VAL A 306 11.67 5.58 11.75
N VAL A 307 11.06 6.76 11.68
CA VAL A 307 10.29 7.33 12.80
C VAL A 307 8.83 7.45 12.36
N CYS A 308 7.94 6.77 13.07
CA CYS A 308 6.51 6.78 12.72
C CYS A 308 5.62 6.61 13.97
N TYR A 309 4.32 6.82 13.78
CA TYR A 309 3.34 6.50 14.82
C TYR A 309 3.01 5.00 14.90
N ASP A 310 2.58 4.54 16.08
CA ASP A 310 2.28 3.15 16.41
C ASP A 310 0.87 2.69 15.97
N TYR A 311 0.25 3.34 14.98
CA TYR A 311 -1.14 3.10 14.62
C TYR A 311 -1.33 2.60 13.19
N GLY A 312 -1.47 1.30 13.04
CA GLY A 312 -1.74 0.64 11.76
C GLY A 312 -0.94 -0.63 11.53
N GLY A 313 -0.94 -1.11 10.29
CA GLY A 313 -0.31 -2.38 9.91
C GLY A 313 1.22 -2.35 9.87
N GLN A 314 1.85 -1.18 9.89
CA GLN A 314 3.31 -1.04 9.93
C GLN A 314 3.91 -1.61 11.22
N THR A 315 3.17 -1.68 12.31
CA THR A 315 3.62 -2.28 13.57
C THR A 315 3.85 -3.80 13.49
N ASP A 316 3.50 -4.43 12.39
CA ASP A 316 3.80 -5.84 12.14
C ASP A 316 5.28 -6.09 11.82
N PHE A 317 5.98 -5.09 11.31
CA PHE A 317 7.38 -5.19 10.88
C PHE A 317 8.28 -4.06 11.40
N LEU A 318 7.71 -2.95 11.88
CA LEU A 318 8.46 -1.91 12.56
C LEU A 318 8.45 -2.15 14.08
N THR A 319 9.65 -2.09 14.69
CA THR A 319 9.83 -2.29 16.13
C THR A 319 10.63 -1.15 16.71
N ASP A 320 10.13 -0.54 17.78
CA ASP A 320 10.82 0.56 18.47
C ASP A 320 12.21 0.14 18.96
N GLY A 321 13.19 1.00 18.73
CA GLY A 321 14.61 0.77 19.05
C GLY A 321 15.34 -0.22 18.13
N VAL A 322 14.63 -0.89 17.18
CA VAL A 322 15.23 -1.87 16.26
C VAL A 322 15.23 -1.37 14.82
N THR A 323 14.09 -0.89 14.33
CA THR A 323 13.93 -0.39 12.96
C THR A 323 13.96 1.15 12.88
N GLY A 324 14.12 1.79 13.99
CA GLY A 324 14.00 3.22 14.26
C GLY A 324 13.16 3.44 15.50
N HIS A 325 12.23 4.40 15.45
CA HIS A 325 11.34 4.67 16.57
C HIS A 325 9.86 4.60 16.18
N VAL A 326 9.08 3.87 16.99
CA VAL A 326 7.62 3.74 16.86
C VAL A 326 6.99 4.49 18.05
N VAL A 327 6.38 5.63 17.75
CA VAL A 327 5.96 6.64 18.74
C VAL A 327 4.43 6.58 18.92
N PRO A 328 3.89 6.78 20.13
CA PRO A 328 2.45 6.88 20.34
C PRO A 328 1.79 7.92 19.43
N LEU A 329 0.59 7.59 18.94
CA LEU A 329 -0.14 8.42 17.98
C LEU A 329 -0.28 9.87 18.47
N ASN A 330 0.18 10.83 17.66
CA ASN A 330 0.16 12.28 17.93
C ASN A 330 1.06 12.77 19.09
N ASP A 331 1.95 11.95 19.62
CA ASP A 331 3.00 12.43 20.52
C ASP A 331 4.14 13.07 19.71
N THR A 332 3.90 14.30 19.25
CA THR A 332 4.86 15.05 18.44
C THR A 332 6.12 15.46 19.20
N ALA A 333 6.03 15.59 20.52
CA ALA A 333 7.18 15.91 21.37
C ALA A 333 8.17 14.74 21.40
N LEU A 334 7.68 13.52 21.69
CA LEU A 334 8.50 12.31 21.65
C LEU A 334 9.01 12.03 20.24
N PHE A 335 8.17 12.26 19.20
CA PHE A 335 8.58 12.12 17.79
C PHE A 335 9.79 13.03 17.48
N THR A 336 9.73 14.28 17.90
CA THR A 336 10.84 15.24 17.73
C THR A 336 12.10 14.78 18.47
N GLU A 337 11.96 14.27 19.71
CA GLU A 337 13.08 13.73 20.48
C GLU A 337 13.73 12.54 19.77
N CYS A 338 12.93 11.61 19.23
CA CYS A 338 13.41 10.47 18.45
C CYS A 338 14.18 10.91 17.21
N CYS A 339 13.67 11.92 16.46
CA CYS A 339 14.41 12.49 15.34
C CYS A 339 15.76 13.08 15.78
N ARG A 340 15.78 13.86 16.88
CA ARG A 340 17.04 14.43 17.43
C ARG A 340 18.05 13.35 17.79
N LYS A 341 17.62 12.25 18.41
CA LYS A 341 18.50 11.13 18.77
C LYS A 341 19.16 10.54 17.55
N LEU A 342 18.37 10.21 16.50
CA LEU A 342 18.90 9.64 15.26
C LEU A 342 19.83 10.62 14.51
N ILE A 343 19.53 11.92 14.52
CA ILE A 343 20.40 12.96 13.93
C ILE A 343 21.74 13.04 14.67
N SER A 344 21.73 12.91 15.99
CA SER A 344 22.91 13.15 16.83
C SER A 344 23.80 11.91 16.98
N ASP A 345 23.23 10.72 16.91
CA ASP A 345 23.95 9.44 17.06
C ASP A 345 24.01 8.69 15.74
N ARG A 346 25.01 9.04 14.92
CA ARG A 346 25.20 8.40 13.61
C ARG A 346 25.53 6.91 13.70
N GLU A 347 26.21 6.48 14.79
CA GLU A 347 26.55 5.06 14.94
C GLU A 347 25.30 4.23 15.23
N ALA A 348 24.42 4.70 16.13
CA ALA A 348 23.13 4.06 16.37
C ALA A 348 22.25 4.05 15.11
N SER A 349 22.18 5.17 14.38
CA SER A 349 21.47 5.25 13.11
C SER A 349 21.98 4.24 12.08
N GLN A 350 23.30 4.07 11.96
CA GLN A 350 23.87 3.09 11.03
C GLN A 350 23.55 1.65 11.43
N LYS A 351 23.59 1.30 12.73
CA LYS A 351 23.17 -0.03 13.20
C LYS A 351 21.70 -0.34 12.87
N ILE A 352 20.83 0.66 13.00
CA ILE A 352 19.42 0.53 12.61
C ILE A 352 19.28 0.37 11.09
N SER A 353 20.04 1.14 10.32
CA SER A 353 20.12 1.04 8.86
C SER A 353 20.47 -0.37 8.41
N ASP A 354 21.57 -0.90 8.92
CA ASP A 354 22.04 -2.27 8.59
C ASP A 354 20.97 -3.31 8.95
N ARG A 355 20.32 -3.14 10.12
CA ARG A 355 19.26 -4.03 10.56
C ARG A 355 18.01 -3.96 9.67
N ASN A 356 17.66 -2.77 9.18
CA ASN A 356 16.53 -2.59 8.26
C ASN A 356 16.78 -3.28 6.93
N LEU A 357 18.00 -3.22 6.39
CA LEU A 357 18.39 -3.93 5.18
C LEU A 357 18.29 -5.46 5.34
N GLU A 358 18.59 -6.00 6.53
CA GLU A 358 18.41 -7.43 6.81
C GLU A 358 16.92 -7.80 6.90
N LEU A 359 16.13 -7.03 7.66
CA LEU A 359 14.74 -7.35 7.94
C LEU A 359 13.84 -7.24 6.70
N VAL A 360 14.14 -6.32 5.78
CA VAL A 360 13.35 -6.14 4.56
C VAL A 360 13.50 -7.31 3.59
N GLU A 361 14.52 -8.15 3.72
CA GLU A 361 14.74 -9.34 2.87
C GLU A 361 13.52 -10.28 2.85
N ASP A 362 12.84 -10.43 3.98
CA ASP A 362 11.63 -11.24 4.09
C ASP A 362 10.37 -10.55 3.55
N LEU A 363 10.46 -9.27 3.22
CA LEU A 363 9.35 -8.41 2.81
C LEU A 363 9.45 -7.96 1.34
N TYR A 364 10.25 -8.65 0.53
CA TYR A 364 10.21 -8.47 -0.92
C TYR A 364 9.07 -9.27 -1.56
N ILE A 365 8.64 -8.81 -2.74
CA ILE A 365 7.44 -9.32 -3.43
C ILE A 365 7.52 -10.81 -3.73
N GLU A 366 8.71 -11.35 -3.93
CA GLU A 366 8.96 -12.77 -4.20
C GLU A 366 8.47 -13.65 -3.03
N ASN A 367 8.65 -13.18 -1.79
CA ASN A 367 8.18 -13.89 -0.59
C ASN A 367 6.66 -13.83 -0.45
N CYS A 368 6.07 -12.67 -0.71
CA CYS A 368 4.62 -12.50 -0.75
C CYS A 368 4.00 -13.43 -1.82
N ALA A 369 4.54 -13.43 -3.03
CA ALA A 369 4.06 -14.25 -4.13
C ALA A 369 4.15 -15.75 -3.82
N ARG A 370 5.25 -16.23 -3.20
CA ARG A 370 5.37 -17.64 -2.78
C ARG A 370 4.31 -18.06 -1.76
N GLN A 371 3.97 -17.20 -0.82
CA GLN A 371 2.92 -17.48 0.16
C GLN A 371 1.54 -17.55 -0.50
N TYR A 372 1.23 -16.68 -1.46
CA TYR A 372 0.00 -16.77 -2.26
C TYR A 372 -0.02 -18.02 -3.13
N GLU A 373 1.10 -18.37 -3.78
CA GLU A 373 1.26 -19.57 -4.61
C GLU A 373 0.95 -20.84 -3.80
N GLN A 374 1.53 -20.97 -2.60
CA GLN A 374 1.26 -22.08 -1.69
C GLN A 374 -0.21 -22.15 -1.29
N LEU A 375 -0.83 -21.00 -0.95
CA LEU A 375 -2.24 -20.93 -0.60
C LEU A 375 -3.13 -21.39 -1.77
N PHE A 376 -2.83 -20.97 -3.00
CA PHE A 376 -3.60 -21.38 -4.18
C PHE A 376 -3.49 -22.88 -4.42
N GLU A 377 -2.27 -23.45 -4.34
CA GLU A 377 -2.06 -24.90 -4.50
C GLU A 377 -2.84 -25.72 -3.49
N ASP A 378 -2.83 -25.31 -2.23
CA ASP A 378 -3.53 -26.01 -1.14
C ASP A 378 -5.05 -25.97 -1.35
N LEU A 379 -5.59 -24.84 -1.79
CA LEU A 379 -7.02 -24.71 -2.11
C LEU A 379 -7.42 -25.56 -3.31
N ILE A 380 -6.62 -25.56 -4.37
CA ILE A 380 -6.88 -26.36 -5.58
C ILE A 380 -6.87 -27.87 -5.24
N LYS A 381 -5.87 -28.32 -4.47
CA LYS A 381 -5.79 -29.72 -3.99
C LYS A 381 -7.01 -30.09 -3.15
N LYS A 382 -7.42 -29.22 -2.22
CA LYS A 382 -8.59 -29.45 -1.36
C LYS A 382 -9.89 -29.60 -2.16
N GLN A 383 -10.07 -28.80 -3.22
CA GLN A 383 -11.24 -28.89 -4.08
C GLN A 383 -11.27 -30.15 -4.95
N GLN A 384 -10.12 -30.69 -5.34
CA GLN A 384 -10.03 -31.94 -6.13
C GLN A 384 -10.37 -33.21 -5.33
N VAL A 385 -10.31 -33.14 -4.00
CA VAL A 385 -10.58 -34.25 -3.08
C VAL A 385 -12.05 -34.29 -2.63
N GLN A 386 -12.78 -33.17 -2.79
CA GLN A 386 -14.23 -33.06 -2.50
C GLN A 386 -15.08 -33.42 -3.74
#